data_e14e1de94eabceb4797b2bce93d23682
#
_entry.id   e14e1de94eabceb4797b2bce93d23682
#
_cell.length_a   1.000
_cell.length_b   1.000
_cell.length_c   1.000
_cell.angle_alpha   90.00
_cell.angle_beta   90.00
_cell.angle_gamma   90.00
#
_symmetry.space_group_name_H-M   'P 1'
#
loop_
_entity.id
_entity.type
_entity.pdbx_description
1 polymer ?
#
loop_
_entity_poly.entity_id
_entity_poly.type
_entity_poly.pdbx_seq_one_letter_code
_entity_poly.pdbx_strand_id
1 'polypeptide(L)'
;MQMATINKFATLFVASTLFFSNTPTFSASISGTKCSKLGTTKAISNIKYTCIKQGSKLLWNKGVAIKKPAAKPTPSSSPSPLPSSSSTPTPAPTKTPGSSISPTTETAKLPELTFENLEENQKFITQIAWQKLYESYIKNSSVTSKFEIYIGPNTKTYGVDPSTVLANITRVIGNFPVPKLYRIIYYSRADLQWGIDKTSTLMGATEYQKSIDIHGGPLVKCNTPNDCNDGDAYVTPDGTAYVALGFLNNPNESTLSKYRKGEFEAVEIYHALQQNFYSINSSFMPSREHLRATNEPPFWLNIAGENLSMVMHTIPSNSIKDYQGMIDGNLQWAKQVYPDFNQKSISDYLNISNLNNYWSDFRCCTDNGRTGKMANMVGTPLLNILIALRGPSVFLTFHEEMALGKSFTKVFKEVFGVEYASVEPLFSRIIYAQFLQVT
;
A
#
# COMPACT_ATOMS: atom_id res chain seq x y z
N MET A 1 -27.06 57.65 -11.93
CA MET A 1 -26.93 58.87 -11.08
C MET A 1 -26.60 58.38 -9.68
N GLN A 2 -25.53 58.94 -9.06
CA GLN A 2 -24.91 58.70 -7.76
C GLN A 2 -24.05 57.43 -7.62
N MET A 3 -22.73 57.48 -7.76
CA MET A 3 -21.61 58.06 -6.92
C MET A 3 -21.42 57.22 -5.64
N ALA A 4 -20.37 56.39 -5.67
CA ALA A 4 -19.05 56.54 -5.07
C ALA A 4 -19.02 56.67 -3.54
N THR A 5 -18.37 55.78 -2.86
CA THR A 5 -17.48 56.15 -1.74
C THR A 5 -16.39 55.07 -1.54
N ILE A 6 -15.17 55.49 -1.73
CA ILE A 6 -13.88 54.84 -1.42
C ILE A 6 -13.63 55.04 0.07
N ASN A 7 -13.33 53.98 0.81
CA ASN A 7 -12.69 54.14 2.11
C ASN A 7 -11.35 53.37 2.15
N LYS A 8 -10.29 54.17 2.18
CA LYS A 8 -8.91 53.78 2.53
C LYS A 8 -8.86 53.48 4.04
N PHE A 9 -8.32 52.37 4.43
CA PHE A 9 -7.81 52.19 5.79
C PHE A 9 -6.35 51.76 5.81
N ALA A 10 -5.66 52.38 6.72
CA ALA A 10 -4.25 52.54 6.86
C ALA A 10 -3.53 51.28 7.34
N THR A 11 -2.32 51.15 6.85
CA THR A 11 -1.24 50.27 7.27
C THR A 11 -0.86 50.53 8.73
N LEU A 12 -0.93 49.49 9.56
CA LEU A 12 -0.29 49.48 10.87
C LEU A 12 0.82 48.43 10.89
N PHE A 13 2.07 48.90 10.90
CA PHE A 13 3.26 48.08 11.15
C PHE A 13 3.29 47.75 12.65
N VAL A 14 3.22 46.43 12.97
CA VAL A 14 3.60 45.94 14.31
C VAL A 14 4.85 45.08 14.14
N ALA A 15 5.95 45.62 14.69
CA ALA A 15 7.19 44.89 14.88
C ALA A 15 6.98 43.76 15.91
N SER A 16 7.12 42.52 15.50
CA SER A 16 7.13 41.39 16.41
C SER A 16 8.49 40.75 16.51
N THR A 17 8.94 40.73 17.73
CA THR A 17 10.15 40.16 18.32
C THR A 17 10.45 38.75 17.89
N LEU A 18 11.70 38.52 17.52
CA LEU A 18 12.32 37.22 17.25
C LEU A 18 12.28 36.33 18.47
N PHE A 19 11.44 35.28 18.42
CA PHE A 19 11.58 34.09 19.25
C PHE A 19 12.45 33.09 18.49
N PHE A 20 13.63 32.82 19.01
CA PHE A 20 14.47 31.70 18.59
C PHE A 20 13.77 30.40 18.98
N SER A 21 13.13 29.76 18.02
CA SER A 21 12.66 28.37 18.17
C SER A 21 13.84 27.44 17.89
N ASN A 22 14.24 26.67 18.89
CA ASN A 22 15.15 25.53 18.72
C ASN A 22 14.51 24.49 17.83
N THR A 23 14.84 24.52 16.54
CA THR A 23 14.52 23.43 15.61
C THR A 23 15.40 22.23 15.94
N PRO A 24 14.86 21.01 16.09
CA PRO A 24 15.68 19.81 16.22
C PRO A 24 16.48 19.63 14.93
N THR A 25 17.79 19.64 15.03
CA THR A 25 18.72 19.33 13.94
C THR A 25 18.55 17.87 13.56
N PHE A 26 17.90 17.62 12.43
CA PHE A 26 17.92 16.32 11.78
C PHE A 26 19.38 15.97 11.43
N SER A 27 19.87 14.87 11.95
CA SER A 27 21.21 14.36 11.66
C SER A 27 21.23 13.87 10.20
N ALA A 28 21.69 14.71 9.30
CA ALA A 28 21.79 14.36 7.88
C ALA A 28 22.73 13.15 7.68
N SER A 29 22.30 12.20 6.86
CA SER A 29 23.16 11.10 6.41
C SER A 29 24.43 11.64 5.77
N ILE A 30 25.60 11.11 6.17
CA ILE A 30 26.90 11.48 5.57
C ILE A 30 27.31 10.59 4.40
N SER A 31 26.48 9.65 3.99
CA SER A 31 26.73 8.77 2.84
C SER A 31 27.04 9.59 1.58
N GLY A 32 28.06 9.18 0.84
CA GLY A 32 28.48 9.86 -0.40
C GLY A 32 29.23 11.17 -0.19
N THR A 33 29.34 11.72 1.02
CA THR A 33 30.14 12.90 1.29
C THR A 33 31.64 12.59 1.40
N LYS A 34 32.51 13.56 1.16
CA LYS A 34 33.98 13.38 1.22
C LYS A 34 34.44 13.00 2.63
N CYS A 35 35.37 12.07 2.70
CA CYS A 35 36.12 11.73 3.91
C CYS A 35 37.63 11.90 3.69
N SER A 36 38.40 12.01 4.78
CA SER A 36 39.80 12.37 4.72
C SER A 36 40.79 11.20 4.75
N LYS A 37 40.38 10.06 5.31
CA LYS A 37 41.27 8.91 5.48
C LYS A 37 40.54 7.59 5.25
N LEU A 38 41.08 6.78 4.33
CA LEU A 38 40.54 5.49 4.00
C LEU A 38 40.44 4.58 5.25
N GLY A 39 39.35 3.85 5.39
CA GLY A 39 39.11 2.93 6.49
C GLY A 39 38.63 3.59 7.79
N THR A 40 38.63 4.92 7.91
CA THR A 40 38.05 5.60 9.07
C THR A 40 36.56 5.29 9.19
N THR A 41 36.08 5.07 10.41
CA THR A 41 34.67 4.81 10.67
C THR A 41 34.04 5.92 11.52
N LYS A 42 32.76 6.23 11.26
CA LYS A 42 31.97 7.19 12.02
C LYS A 42 30.59 6.60 12.29
N ALA A 43 30.11 6.68 13.54
CA ALA A 43 28.77 6.25 13.91
C ALA A 43 27.88 7.47 14.07
N ILE A 44 26.74 7.49 13.38
CA ILE A 44 25.70 8.55 13.46
C ILE A 44 24.36 7.84 13.47
N SER A 45 23.51 8.13 14.44
CA SER A 45 22.15 7.59 14.55
C SER A 45 22.08 6.05 14.42
N ASN A 46 22.96 5.33 15.14
CA ASN A 46 23.10 3.87 15.09
C ASN A 46 23.52 3.27 13.74
N ILE A 47 24.03 4.09 12.83
CA ILE A 47 24.60 3.66 11.56
C ILE A 47 26.10 3.89 11.59
N LYS A 48 26.87 2.85 11.29
CA LYS A 48 28.34 2.92 11.14
C LYS A 48 28.71 3.15 9.69
N TYR A 49 29.28 4.30 9.41
CA TYR A 49 29.85 4.66 8.11
C TYR A 49 31.33 4.33 8.06
N THR A 50 31.82 3.91 6.91
CA THR A 50 33.24 3.67 6.66
C THR A 50 33.69 4.49 5.46
N CYS A 51 34.83 5.16 5.58
CA CYS A 51 35.45 5.88 4.49
C CYS A 51 36.04 4.90 3.49
N ILE A 52 35.54 4.89 2.25
CA ILE A 52 35.95 4.00 1.17
C ILE A 52 36.49 4.80 -0.01
N LYS A 53 37.34 4.14 -0.83
CA LYS A 53 37.82 4.72 -2.09
C LYS A 53 36.83 4.34 -3.20
N GLN A 54 36.28 5.36 -3.87
CA GLN A 54 35.41 5.19 -5.03
C GLN A 54 35.99 6.00 -6.20
N GLY A 55 36.59 5.29 -7.14
CA GLY A 55 37.41 5.91 -8.18
C GLY A 55 38.63 6.65 -7.59
N SER A 56 38.81 7.92 -7.90
CA SER A 56 39.87 8.78 -7.36
C SER A 56 39.51 9.51 -6.05
N LYS A 57 38.28 9.33 -5.51
CA LYS A 57 37.76 10.07 -4.35
C LYS A 57 37.62 9.18 -3.13
N LEU A 58 37.77 9.75 -1.94
CA LEU A 58 37.43 9.13 -0.67
C LEU A 58 36.06 9.63 -0.21
N LEU A 59 35.11 8.69 -0.02
CA LEU A 59 33.71 8.98 0.32
C LEU A 59 33.23 8.08 1.45
N TRP A 60 32.28 8.54 2.25
CA TRP A 60 31.59 7.73 3.23
C TRP A 60 30.66 6.75 2.50
N ASN A 61 30.72 5.46 2.85
CA ASN A 61 29.82 4.43 2.31
C ASN A 61 28.35 4.66 2.74
N LYS A 62 27.44 3.78 2.29
CA LYS A 62 26.00 3.84 2.66
C LYS A 62 25.72 3.63 4.16
N GLY A 63 26.72 3.23 4.94
CA GLY A 63 26.59 2.90 6.34
C GLY A 63 26.01 1.48 6.57
N VAL A 64 26.22 0.96 7.77
CA VAL A 64 25.69 -0.33 8.23
C VAL A 64 25.09 -0.13 9.60
N ALA A 65 23.88 -0.64 9.84
CA ALA A 65 23.21 -0.55 11.13
C ALA A 65 24.05 -1.28 12.23
N ILE A 66 24.23 -0.62 13.37
CA ILE A 66 24.91 -1.21 14.54
C ILE A 66 23.88 -2.07 15.27
N LYS A 67 24.02 -3.41 15.18
CA LYS A 67 23.17 -4.34 15.94
C LYS A 67 23.47 -4.17 17.45
N LYS A 68 22.43 -3.85 18.22
CA LYS A 68 22.50 -3.85 19.70
C LYS A 68 22.79 -5.29 20.16
N PRO A 69 23.76 -5.53 21.07
CA PRO A 69 23.97 -6.86 21.63
C PRO A 69 22.70 -7.39 22.27
N ALA A 70 22.34 -8.63 21.97
CA ALA A 70 21.21 -9.31 22.61
C ALA A 70 21.44 -9.36 24.13
N ALA A 71 20.44 -8.96 24.90
CA ALA A 71 20.47 -9.06 26.35
C ALA A 71 20.61 -10.54 26.75
N LYS A 72 21.57 -10.84 27.67
CA LYS A 72 21.80 -12.17 28.20
C LYS A 72 20.52 -12.66 28.89
N PRO A 73 20.02 -13.87 28.62
CA PRO A 73 18.79 -14.35 29.24
C PRO A 73 19.00 -14.53 30.74
N THR A 74 18.09 -13.96 31.53
CA THR A 74 17.97 -14.19 32.96
C THR A 74 17.44 -15.61 33.16
N PRO A 75 17.98 -16.42 34.08
CA PRO A 75 17.51 -17.78 34.35
C PRO A 75 16.08 -17.75 34.89
N SER A 76 15.16 -18.39 34.17
CA SER A 76 13.77 -18.60 34.57
C SER A 76 13.72 -19.71 35.63
N SER A 77 13.08 -19.40 36.76
CA SER A 77 12.76 -20.36 37.82
C SER A 77 11.74 -21.40 37.29
N SER A 78 12.08 -22.66 37.52
CA SER A 78 11.30 -23.86 37.18
C SER A 78 9.94 -23.87 37.90
N PRO A 79 8.81 -24.12 37.23
CA PRO A 79 7.56 -24.40 37.94
C PRO A 79 7.46 -25.87 38.36
N SER A 80 6.94 -26.09 39.59
CA SER A 80 6.59 -27.36 40.20
C SER A 80 5.55 -28.16 39.40
N PRO A 81 5.58 -29.50 39.42
CA PRO A 81 4.67 -30.32 38.62
C PRO A 81 3.25 -30.35 39.21
N LEU A 82 2.26 -30.15 38.32
CA LEU A 82 0.85 -30.34 38.60
C LEU A 82 0.46 -31.81 38.36
N PRO A 83 -0.52 -32.38 39.10
CA PRO A 83 -0.82 -33.80 39.07
C PRO A 83 -1.52 -34.23 37.77
N SER A 84 -1.12 -35.42 37.34
CA SER A 84 -1.57 -36.14 36.15
C SER A 84 -3.06 -36.49 36.23
N SER A 85 -3.86 -36.07 35.26
CA SER A 85 -5.20 -36.54 35.02
C SER A 85 -5.19 -37.57 33.89
N SER A 86 -5.81 -38.73 34.20
CA SER A 86 -6.00 -39.93 33.38
C SER A 86 -6.56 -39.64 32.00
N SER A 87 -5.89 -40.15 30.97
CA SER A 87 -6.31 -40.07 29.58
C SER A 87 -7.16 -41.31 29.19
N THR A 88 -8.38 -41.04 28.72
CA THR A 88 -9.23 -41.98 27.99
C THR A 88 -8.67 -42.18 26.57
N PRO A 89 -8.62 -43.43 26.02
CA PRO A 89 -8.04 -43.69 24.72
C PRO A 89 -8.93 -43.17 23.58
N THR A 90 -8.38 -42.31 22.72
CA THR A 90 -8.97 -41.85 21.47
C THR A 90 -8.78 -42.93 20.38
N PRO A 91 -9.79 -43.24 19.54
CA PRO A 91 -9.64 -44.21 18.45
C PRO A 91 -8.64 -43.68 17.39
N ALA A 92 -7.84 -44.59 16.85
CA ALA A 92 -6.84 -44.35 15.81
C ALA A 92 -7.47 -43.85 14.51
N PRO A 93 -6.86 -42.88 13.82
CA PRO A 93 -7.34 -42.42 12.52
C PRO A 93 -7.05 -43.46 11.44
N THR A 94 -8.10 -43.82 10.70
CA THR A 94 -8.07 -44.66 9.52
C THR A 94 -7.22 -44.02 8.43
N LYS A 95 -6.19 -44.70 7.97
CA LYS A 95 -5.33 -44.26 6.85
C LYS A 95 -6.15 -44.26 5.56
N THR A 96 -6.39 -43.06 5.01
CA THR A 96 -6.83 -42.88 3.63
C THR A 96 -5.65 -43.15 2.70
N PRO A 97 -5.82 -43.93 1.60
CA PRO A 97 -4.73 -44.14 0.66
C PRO A 97 -4.36 -42.88 -0.05
N GLY A 98 -3.14 -42.43 0.17
CA GLY A 98 -2.58 -41.28 -0.53
C GLY A 98 -2.40 -41.57 -2.01
N SER A 99 -3.17 -40.90 -2.87
CA SER A 99 -2.85 -40.80 -4.29
C SER A 99 -1.57 -39.98 -4.44
N SER A 100 -0.48 -40.66 -4.61
CA SER A 100 0.79 -40.12 -5.08
C SER A 100 0.61 -39.74 -6.55
N ILE A 101 0.22 -38.49 -6.81
CA ILE A 101 0.36 -37.89 -8.13
C ILE A 101 1.75 -37.26 -8.16
N SER A 102 2.73 -38.00 -8.67
CA SER A 102 3.99 -37.42 -9.15
C SER A 102 3.68 -36.59 -10.39
N PRO A 103 3.89 -35.28 -10.40
CA PRO A 103 3.86 -34.54 -11.65
C PRO A 103 5.25 -34.63 -12.30
N THR A 104 5.45 -35.67 -13.09
CA THR A 104 6.54 -35.69 -14.08
C THR A 104 6.04 -34.96 -15.32
N THR A 105 5.91 -33.64 -15.21
CA THR A 105 5.86 -32.74 -16.36
C THR A 105 7.06 -31.83 -16.19
N GLU A 106 8.01 -31.97 -17.10
CA GLU A 106 9.13 -31.03 -17.24
C GLU A 106 8.51 -29.63 -17.36
N THR A 107 8.48 -28.89 -16.27
CA THR A 107 7.89 -27.54 -16.23
C THR A 107 8.84 -26.68 -17.04
N ALA A 108 8.48 -26.36 -18.27
CA ALA A 108 9.24 -25.47 -19.13
C ALA A 108 9.62 -24.21 -18.31
N LYS A 109 10.92 -23.95 -18.21
CA LYS A 109 11.43 -22.82 -17.43
C LYS A 109 10.84 -21.55 -17.99
N LEU A 110 10.11 -20.79 -17.17
CA LEU A 110 9.56 -19.50 -17.56
C LEU A 110 10.67 -18.54 -17.97
N PRO A 111 10.46 -17.70 -18.99
CA PRO A 111 11.46 -16.73 -19.42
C PRO A 111 11.71 -15.68 -18.33
N GLU A 112 12.93 -15.21 -18.22
CA GLU A 112 13.24 -14.00 -17.47
C GLU A 112 12.74 -12.80 -18.29
N LEU A 113 11.88 -11.94 -17.69
CA LEU A 113 11.32 -10.79 -18.37
C LEU A 113 12.23 -9.56 -18.24
N THR A 114 12.44 -8.90 -19.37
CA THR A 114 13.09 -7.59 -19.50
C THR A 114 12.21 -6.69 -20.36
N PHE A 115 12.49 -5.40 -20.43
CA PHE A 115 11.73 -4.50 -21.30
C PHE A 115 11.86 -4.85 -22.78
N GLU A 116 12.99 -5.41 -23.20
CA GLU A 116 13.26 -5.79 -24.58
C GLU A 116 12.43 -6.99 -25.03
N ASN A 117 12.13 -7.93 -24.12
CA ASN A 117 11.40 -9.16 -24.45
C ASN A 117 9.98 -9.23 -23.89
N LEU A 118 9.53 -8.16 -23.19
CA LEU A 118 8.26 -8.16 -22.47
C LEU A 118 7.05 -8.35 -23.39
N GLU A 119 7.03 -7.68 -24.55
CA GLU A 119 5.91 -7.75 -25.50
C GLU A 119 5.81 -9.14 -26.13
N GLU A 120 6.93 -9.75 -26.50
CA GLU A 120 6.99 -11.11 -27.04
C GLU A 120 6.53 -12.16 -26.02
N ASN A 121 6.87 -11.95 -24.75
CA ASN A 121 6.57 -12.86 -23.65
C ASN A 121 5.34 -12.48 -22.83
N GLN A 122 4.48 -11.58 -23.33
CA GLN A 122 3.33 -11.04 -22.59
C GLN A 122 2.38 -12.11 -22.03
N LYS A 123 2.23 -13.25 -22.70
CA LYS A 123 1.42 -14.40 -22.25
C LYS A 123 1.89 -15.03 -20.93
N PHE A 124 3.14 -14.80 -20.54
CA PHE A 124 3.72 -15.33 -19.31
C PHE A 124 3.70 -14.33 -18.14
N ILE A 125 3.34 -13.07 -18.37
CA ILE A 125 3.42 -11.99 -17.37
C ILE A 125 2.68 -12.39 -16.10
N THR A 126 1.41 -12.80 -16.20
CA THR A 126 0.61 -13.15 -15.03
C THR A 126 1.14 -14.36 -14.29
N GLN A 127 1.63 -15.35 -15.02
CA GLN A 127 2.24 -16.54 -14.41
C GLN A 127 3.51 -16.21 -13.65
N ILE A 128 4.39 -15.37 -14.23
CA ILE A 128 5.64 -14.94 -13.61
C ILE A 128 5.35 -14.04 -12.39
N ALA A 129 4.41 -13.12 -12.51
CA ALA A 129 4.00 -12.28 -11.39
C ALA A 129 3.46 -13.10 -10.22
N TRP A 130 2.56 -14.06 -10.49
CA TRP A 130 2.04 -14.99 -9.48
C TRP A 130 3.17 -15.79 -8.82
N GLN A 131 4.09 -16.34 -9.60
CA GLN A 131 5.23 -17.08 -9.05
C GLN A 131 6.05 -16.20 -8.10
N LYS A 132 6.36 -14.96 -8.47
CA LYS A 132 7.11 -14.02 -7.63
C LYS A 132 6.36 -13.64 -6.36
N LEU A 133 5.03 -13.46 -6.43
CA LEU A 133 4.20 -13.25 -5.25
C LEU A 133 4.27 -14.45 -4.29
N TYR A 134 4.10 -15.66 -4.81
CA TYR A 134 4.09 -16.90 -4.04
C TYR A 134 5.48 -17.21 -3.43
N GLU A 135 6.55 -17.07 -4.21
CA GLU A 135 7.92 -17.24 -3.74
C GLU A 135 8.25 -16.25 -2.63
N SER A 136 7.82 -14.99 -2.77
CA SER A 136 8.00 -13.96 -1.74
C SER A 136 7.25 -14.32 -0.47
N TYR A 137 5.99 -14.77 -0.57
CA TYR A 137 5.18 -15.24 0.55
C TYR A 137 5.84 -16.39 1.32
N ILE A 138 6.41 -17.37 0.62
CA ILE A 138 7.09 -18.51 1.27
C ILE A 138 8.41 -18.08 1.92
N LYS A 139 9.17 -17.22 1.26
CA LYS A 139 10.52 -16.83 1.67
C LYS A 139 10.53 -15.88 2.85
N ASN A 140 9.61 -14.93 2.90
CA ASN A 140 9.63 -13.85 3.89
C ASN A 140 8.91 -14.24 5.17
N SER A 141 9.38 -13.69 6.28
CA SER A 141 8.67 -13.73 7.56
C SER A 141 7.62 -12.62 7.60
N SER A 142 6.53 -12.88 8.34
CA SER A 142 5.53 -11.84 8.61
C SER A 142 6.06 -10.78 9.57
N VAL A 143 5.59 -9.55 9.39
CA VAL A 143 5.76 -8.48 10.37
C VAL A 143 4.51 -8.41 11.23
N THR A 144 4.67 -8.11 12.51
CA THR A 144 3.57 -7.98 13.46
C THR A 144 3.40 -6.54 13.92
N SER A 145 2.19 -6.19 14.27
CA SER A 145 1.84 -4.91 14.90
C SER A 145 0.82 -5.14 16.02
N LYS A 146 0.50 -4.09 16.77
CA LYS A 146 -0.59 -4.11 17.75
C LYS A 146 -1.90 -3.76 17.08
N PHE A 147 -3.00 -4.37 17.55
CA PHE A 147 -4.34 -4.09 17.07
C PHE A 147 -5.28 -3.75 18.22
N GLU A 148 -6.06 -2.70 18.06
CA GLU A 148 -7.22 -2.36 18.87
C GLU A 148 -8.44 -2.37 17.96
N ILE A 149 -9.44 -3.20 18.29
CA ILE A 149 -10.63 -3.40 17.45
C ILE A 149 -11.84 -2.81 18.14
N TYR A 150 -12.58 -1.99 17.44
CA TYR A 150 -13.81 -1.32 17.89
C TYR A 150 -14.94 -1.69 16.94
N ILE A 151 -16.05 -2.19 17.48
CA ILE A 151 -17.20 -2.66 16.70
C ILE A 151 -18.41 -1.88 17.14
N GLY A 152 -19.11 -1.28 16.19
CA GLY A 152 -20.36 -0.59 16.44
C GLY A 152 -21.43 -1.52 17.04
N PRO A 153 -22.29 -1.02 17.95
CA PRO A 153 -23.23 -1.85 18.69
C PRO A 153 -24.23 -2.62 17.81
N ASN A 154 -24.51 -2.14 16.60
CA ASN A 154 -25.41 -2.76 15.64
C ASN A 154 -24.67 -3.30 14.40
N THR A 155 -23.32 -3.35 14.46
CA THR A 155 -22.50 -3.77 13.33
C THR A 155 -22.16 -5.25 13.43
N LYS A 156 -22.36 -5.96 12.32
CA LYS A 156 -22.01 -7.36 12.20
C LYS A 156 -20.63 -7.49 11.56
N THR A 157 -19.73 -8.23 12.19
CA THR A 157 -18.42 -8.62 11.64
C THR A 157 -18.45 -10.06 11.14
N TYR A 158 -17.45 -10.44 10.34
CA TYR A 158 -17.43 -11.71 9.62
C TYR A 158 -16.27 -12.62 10.01
N GLY A 159 -15.65 -12.39 11.18
CA GLY A 159 -14.65 -13.27 11.79
C GLY A 159 -13.26 -13.18 11.17
N VAL A 160 -12.98 -12.12 10.42
CA VAL A 160 -11.64 -11.85 9.89
C VAL A 160 -10.74 -11.33 11.01
N ASP A 161 -9.53 -11.85 11.10
CA ASP A 161 -8.48 -11.34 11.99
C ASP A 161 -7.55 -10.39 11.22
N PRO A 162 -7.61 -9.06 11.48
CA PRO A 162 -6.76 -8.08 10.79
C PRO A 162 -5.25 -8.32 10.97
N SER A 163 -4.84 -8.97 12.07
CA SER A 163 -3.43 -9.29 12.27
C SER A 163 -2.94 -10.36 11.29
N THR A 164 -3.78 -11.33 10.98
CA THR A 164 -3.52 -12.34 9.95
C THR A 164 -3.48 -11.71 8.55
N VAL A 165 -4.35 -10.74 8.28
CA VAL A 165 -4.34 -9.97 7.02
C VAL A 165 -3.01 -9.26 6.83
N LEU A 166 -2.57 -8.49 7.83
CA LEU A 166 -1.27 -7.80 7.81
C LEU A 166 -0.11 -8.79 7.65
N ALA A 167 -0.13 -9.90 8.39
CA ALA A 167 0.91 -10.92 8.32
C ALA A 167 1.05 -11.51 6.92
N ASN A 168 -0.06 -11.80 6.24
CA ASN A 168 -0.05 -12.34 4.88
C ASN A 168 0.46 -11.30 3.87
N ILE A 169 -0.02 -10.06 3.94
CA ILE A 169 0.45 -8.97 3.08
C ILE A 169 1.96 -8.76 3.25
N THR A 170 2.45 -8.66 4.48
CA THR A 170 3.87 -8.39 4.74
C THR A 170 4.78 -9.53 4.31
N ARG A 171 4.33 -10.77 4.33
CA ARG A 171 5.07 -11.91 3.74
C ARG A 171 5.25 -11.76 2.23
N VAL A 172 4.27 -11.19 1.54
CA VAL A 172 4.38 -10.98 0.09
C VAL A 172 5.28 -9.80 -0.25
N ILE A 173 5.05 -8.65 0.38
CA ILE A 173 5.79 -7.42 0.04
C ILE A 173 7.19 -7.37 0.63
N GLY A 174 7.47 -8.16 1.68
CA GLY A 174 8.76 -8.17 2.36
C GLY A 174 8.79 -7.31 3.62
N ASN A 175 10.00 -7.04 4.11
CA ASN A 175 10.24 -6.39 5.41
C ASN A 175 10.20 -4.85 5.30
N PHE A 176 9.02 -4.30 5.12
CA PHE A 176 8.78 -2.86 5.19
C PHE A 176 8.33 -2.43 6.59
N PRO A 177 8.56 -1.16 6.99
CA PRO A 177 8.05 -0.62 8.23
C PRO A 177 6.52 -0.59 8.23
N VAL A 178 5.91 -1.09 9.29
CA VAL A 178 4.45 -1.09 9.49
C VAL A 178 4.06 -0.10 10.58
N PRO A 179 2.83 0.44 10.58
CA PRO A 179 2.29 1.17 11.71
C PRO A 179 2.48 0.41 13.02
N LYS A 180 2.86 1.11 14.10
CA LYS A 180 3.09 0.48 15.41
C LYS A 180 1.81 -0.02 16.08
N LEU A 181 0.67 0.59 15.73
CA LEU A 181 -0.65 0.28 16.25
C LEU A 181 -1.67 0.48 15.13
N TYR A 182 -2.56 -0.48 14.97
CA TYR A 182 -3.76 -0.37 14.13
C TYR A 182 -5.00 -0.24 15.02
N ARG A 183 -5.80 0.77 14.80
CA ARG A 183 -7.14 0.96 15.37
C ARG A 183 -8.16 0.71 14.29
N ILE A 184 -8.80 -0.45 14.35
CA ILE A 184 -9.80 -0.86 13.37
C ILE A 184 -11.19 -0.52 13.91
N ILE A 185 -11.94 0.26 13.16
CA ILE A 185 -13.29 0.71 13.51
C ILE A 185 -14.27 0.11 12.51
N TYR A 186 -15.01 -0.92 12.95
CA TYR A 186 -16.10 -1.51 12.17
C TYR A 186 -17.41 -0.78 12.47
N TYR A 187 -18.10 -0.35 11.43
CA TYR A 187 -19.38 0.34 11.56
C TYR A 187 -20.35 -0.09 10.47
N SER A 188 -21.62 0.06 10.75
CA SER A 188 -22.71 -0.08 9.77
C SER A 188 -23.44 1.26 9.63
N ARG A 189 -24.42 1.32 8.74
CA ARG A 189 -25.26 2.52 8.62
C ARG A 189 -25.90 2.92 9.94
N ALA A 190 -26.35 1.95 10.75
CA ALA A 190 -26.94 2.21 12.06
C ALA A 190 -25.94 2.81 13.07
N ASP A 191 -24.66 2.55 12.88
CA ASP A 191 -23.57 2.97 13.77
C ASP A 191 -22.73 4.10 13.18
N LEU A 192 -23.17 4.76 12.11
CA LEU A 192 -22.37 5.80 11.43
C LEU A 192 -21.92 6.89 12.40
N GLN A 193 -22.84 7.45 13.19
CA GLN A 193 -22.50 8.51 14.15
C GLN A 193 -21.58 8.00 15.26
N TRP A 194 -21.82 6.80 15.78
CA TRP A 194 -20.95 6.15 16.74
C TRP A 194 -19.52 5.99 16.18
N GLY A 195 -19.38 5.59 14.93
CA GLY A 195 -18.08 5.44 14.27
C GLY A 195 -17.34 6.77 14.13
N ILE A 196 -18.05 7.84 13.74
CA ILE A 196 -17.50 9.20 13.66
C ILE A 196 -17.00 9.66 15.03
N ASP A 197 -17.84 9.55 16.08
CA ASP A 197 -17.50 9.96 17.44
C ASP A 197 -16.35 9.14 18.01
N LYS A 198 -16.36 7.82 17.76
CA LYS A 198 -15.28 6.92 18.18
C LYS A 198 -13.96 7.32 17.53
N THR A 199 -13.95 7.51 16.23
CA THR A 199 -12.73 7.87 15.47
C THR A 199 -12.19 9.21 15.93
N SER A 200 -13.03 10.25 16.03
CA SER A 200 -12.63 11.58 16.47
C SER A 200 -12.10 11.58 17.92
N THR A 201 -12.70 10.79 18.80
CA THR A 201 -12.24 10.64 20.19
C THR A 201 -10.88 9.96 20.27
N LEU A 202 -10.67 8.90 19.50
CA LEU A 202 -9.42 8.14 19.50
C LEU A 202 -8.26 8.91 18.86
N MET A 203 -8.53 9.72 17.84
CA MET A 203 -7.52 10.54 17.14
C MET A 203 -7.23 11.85 17.87
N GLY A 204 -8.21 12.39 18.58
CA GLY A 204 -8.21 13.76 19.06
C GLY A 204 -8.56 14.77 17.98
N ALA A 205 -9.13 15.90 18.36
CA ALA A 205 -9.75 16.87 17.44
C ALA A 205 -8.78 17.37 16.33
N THR A 206 -7.53 17.63 16.67
CA THR A 206 -6.55 18.16 15.73
C THR A 206 -6.19 17.16 14.63
N GLU A 207 -5.85 15.93 14.99
CA GLU A 207 -5.49 14.90 14.00
C GLU A 207 -6.72 14.46 13.19
N TYR A 208 -7.90 14.41 13.83
CA TYR A 208 -9.13 14.11 13.12
C TYR A 208 -9.45 15.17 12.05
N GLN A 209 -9.27 16.47 12.36
CA GLN A 209 -9.46 17.54 11.37
C GLN A 209 -8.46 17.44 10.23
N LYS A 210 -7.17 17.17 10.52
CA LYS A 210 -6.16 16.94 9.48
C LYS A 210 -6.52 15.76 8.57
N SER A 211 -7.03 14.68 9.13
CA SER A 211 -7.48 13.53 8.32
C SER A 211 -8.60 13.92 7.36
N ILE A 212 -9.56 14.73 7.81
CA ILE A 212 -10.62 15.27 6.97
C ILE A 212 -10.06 16.12 5.83
N ASP A 213 -9.11 17.02 6.14
CA ASP A 213 -8.50 17.91 5.14
C ASP A 213 -7.72 17.13 4.08
N ILE A 214 -6.99 16.08 4.48
CA ILE A 214 -6.23 15.24 3.57
C ILE A 214 -7.14 14.39 2.68
N HIS A 215 -8.15 13.76 3.26
CA HIS A 215 -9.06 12.84 2.54
C HIS A 215 -10.25 13.56 1.88
N GLY A 216 -10.47 14.84 2.20
CA GLY A 216 -11.62 15.61 1.72
C GLY A 216 -12.94 15.14 2.31
N GLY A 217 -12.90 14.56 3.50
CA GLY A 217 -14.07 14.08 4.26
C GLY A 217 -13.67 13.16 5.42
N PRO A 218 -14.63 12.80 6.29
CA PRO A 218 -14.36 11.92 7.43
C PRO A 218 -13.98 10.52 6.98
N LEU A 219 -13.10 9.85 7.75
CA LEU A 219 -12.75 8.45 7.53
C LEU A 219 -13.98 7.53 7.62
N VAL A 220 -14.83 7.76 8.59
CA VAL A 220 -16.10 7.05 8.76
C VAL A 220 -17.15 7.74 7.92
N LYS A 221 -17.55 7.11 6.83
CA LYS A 221 -18.50 7.66 5.86
C LYS A 221 -19.36 6.54 5.26
N CYS A 222 -20.43 6.93 4.57
CA CYS A 222 -21.25 6.00 3.79
C CYS A 222 -21.35 6.52 2.36
N ASN A 223 -21.21 5.64 1.38
CA ASN A 223 -21.21 5.97 -0.05
C ASN A 223 -22.52 6.60 -0.50
N THR A 224 -23.63 6.13 0.08
CA THR A 224 -24.97 6.64 -0.16
C THR A 224 -25.73 6.83 1.13
N PRO A 225 -26.85 7.56 1.14
CA PRO A 225 -27.70 7.69 2.33
C PRO A 225 -28.18 6.35 2.91
N ASN A 226 -28.23 5.31 2.10
CA ASN A 226 -28.75 3.99 2.50
C ASN A 226 -27.70 2.90 2.64
N ASP A 227 -26.43 3.20 2.35
CA ASP A 227 -25.38 2.19 2.19
C ASP A 227 -24.06 2.64 2.82
N CYS A 228 -23.48 1.79 3.67
CA CYS A 228 -22.13 1.92 4.21
C CYS A 228 -21.30 0.69 3.77
N ASN A 229 -20.82 0.70 2.56
CA ASN A 229 -19.94 -0.33 2.01
C ASN A 229 -18.68 0.39 1.51
N ASP A 230 -17.90 0.91 2.45
CA ASP A 230 -16.74 1.76 2.20
C ASP A 230 -15.64 1.50 3.23
N GLY A 231 -14.43 1.86 2.89
CA GLY A 231 -13.31 1.87 3.81
C GLY A 231 -12.46 3.11 3.63
N ASP A 232 -11.67 3.42 4.62
CA ASP A 232 -10.65 4.45 4.55
C ASP A 232 -9.60 4.23 5.64
N ALA A 233 -8.36 4.69 5.41
CA ALA A 233 -7.28 4.59 6.37
C ALA A 233 -6.56 5.92 6.51
N TYR A 234 -6.06 6.19 7.71
CA TYR A 234 -5.21 7.36 8.01
C TYR A 234 -4.13 6.99 9.01
N VAL A 235 -2.90 7.40 8.77
CA VAL A 235 -1.77 7.15 9.68
C VAL A 235 -1.31 8.47 10.27
N THR A 236 -1.39 8.57 11.60
CA THR A 236 -0.92 9.74 12.35
C THR A 236 0.62 9.78 12.42
N PRO A 237 1.22 10.97 12.63
CA PRO A 237 2.68 11.13 12.72
C PRO A 237 3.35 10.28 13.80
N ASP A 238 2.59 9.85 14.80
CA ASP A 238 3.10 8.96 15.84
C ASP A 238 3.12 7.49 15.41
N GLY A 239 2.73 7.17 14.18
CA GLY A 239 2.72 5.81 13.62
C GLY A 239 1.50 4.97 14.04
N THR A 240 0.40 5.60 14.44
CA THR A 240 -0.89 4.91 14.69
C THR A 240 -1.74 4.97 13.42
N ALA A 241 -2.15 3.80 12.92
CA ALA A 241 -3.09 3.68 11.81
C ALA A 241 -4.52 3.60 12.32
N TYR A 242 -5.39 4.41 11.74
CA TYR A 242 -6.84 4.37 11.93
C TYR A 242 -7.46 3.82 10.65
N VAL A 243 -8.17 2.70 10.77
CA VAL A 243 -8.80 2.00 9.67
C VAL A 243 -10.29 1.94 9.95
N ALA A 244 -11.08 2.59 9.11
CA ALA A 244 -12.54 2.61 9.22
C ALA A 244 -13.15 1.68 8.16
N LEU A 245 -14.01 0.76 8.57
CA LEU A 245 -14.60 -0.28 7.71
C LEU A 245 -16.13 -0.26 7.85
N GLY A 246 -16.78 0.23 6.81
CA GLY A 246 -18.24 0.29 6.72
C GLY A 246 -18.81 -1.00 6.11
N PHE A 247 -19.67 -1.70 6.85
CA PHE A 247 -20.27 -2.95 6.41
C PHE A 247 -21.77 -2.81 6.19
N LEU A 248 -22.26 -3.47 5.14
CA LEU A 248 -23.69 -3.63 4.91
C LEU A 248 -24.31 -4.52 5.98
N ASN A 249 -25.47 -4.14 6.49
CA ASN A 249 -26.23 -4.99 7.41
C ASN A 249 -26.77 -6.25 6.72
N ASN A 250 -27.14 -6.14 5.44
CA ASN A 250 -27.67 -7.23 4.62
C ASN A 250 -26.92 -7.30 3.28
N PRO A 251 -25.66 -7.76 3.26
CA PRO A 251 -24.89 -7.90 2.02
C PRO A 251 -25.48 -9.03 1.15
N ASN A 252 -25.41 -8.84 -0.18
CA ASN A 252 -25.63 -9.96 -1.10
C ASN A 252 -24.46 -10.98 -1.00
N GLU A 253 -24.63 -12.17 -1.57
CA GLU A 253 -23.63 -13.24 -1.45
C GLU A 253 -22.25 -12.84 -1.99
N SER A 254 -22.18 -12.05 -3.06
CA SER A 254 -20.90 -11.57 -3.59
C SER A 254 -20.17 -10.69 -2.59
N THR A 255 -20.86 -9.68 -2.01
CA THR A 255 -20.30 -8.80 -0.98
C THR A 255 -19.97 -9.57 0.30
N LEU A 256 -20.87 -10.48 0.70
CA LEU A 256 -20.65 -11.32 1.88
C LEU A 256 -19.40 -12.21 1.73
N SER A 257 -19.14 -12.73 0.54
CA SER A 257 -17.92 -13.49 0.23
C SER A 257 -16.68 -12.62 0.43
N LYS A 258 -16.69 -11.36 -0.02
CA LYS A 258 -15.58 -10.42 0.17
C LYS A 258 -15.33 -10.12 1.66
N TYR A 259 -16.39 -9.89 2.44
CA TYR A 259 -16.29 -9.69 3.88
C TYR A 259 -15.67 -10.90 4.59
N ARG A 260 -16.14 -12.13 4.28
CA ARG A 260 -15.61 -13.36 4.87
C ARG A 260 -14.16 -13.64 4.51
N LYS A 261 -13.73 -13.18 3.35
CA LYS A 261 -12.33 -13.30 2.90
C LYS A 261 -11.40 -12.22 3.46
N GLY A 262 -11.92 -11.16 4.08
CA GLY A 262 -11.12 -10.04 4.58
C GLY A 262 -10.59 -9.10 3.48
N GLU A 263 -11.27 -9.04 2.34
CA GLU A 263 -10.86 -8.20 1.23
C GLU A 263 -10.89 -6.70 1.61
N PHE A 264 -11.85 -6.28 2.44
CA PHE A 264 -11.94 -4.90 2.93
C PHE A 264 -10.83 -4.55 3.90
N GLU A 265 -10.55 -5.44 4.84
CA GLU A 265 -9.43 -5.29 5.76
C GLU A 265 -8.10 -5.22 5.01
N ALA A 266 -7.93 -6.04 3.96
CA ALA A 266 -6.71 -6.07 3.17
C ALA A 266 -6.46 -4.75 2.44
N VAL A 267 -7.48 -4.16 1.84
CA VAL A 267 -7.42 -2.86 1.14
C VAL A 267 -6.97 -1.78 2.11
N GLU A 268 -7.65 -1.63 3.24
CA GLU A 268 -7.39 -0.50 4.14
C GLU A 268 -6.12 -0.67 4.97
N ILE A 269 -5.75 -1.91 5.31
CA ILE A 269 -4.43 -2.21 5.92
C ILE A 269 -3.31 -1.87 4.93
N TYR A 270 -3.50 -2.14 3.64
CA TYR A 270 -2.53 -1.79 2.61
C TYR A 270 -2.41 -0.27 2.42
N HIS A 271 -3.51 0.47 2.44
CA HIS A 271 -3.49 1.93 2.45
C HIS A 271 -2.75 2.49 3.66
N ALA A 272 -2.95 1.90 4.84
CA ALA A 272 -2.20 2.28 6.03
C ALA A 272 -0.69 2.00 5.87
N LEU A 273 -0.28 0.92 5.20
CA LEU A 273 1.13 0.67 4.88
C LEU A 273 1.71 1.75 3.95
N GLN A 274 0.99 2.11 2.89
CA GLN A 274 1.40 3.19 1.97
C GLN A 274 1.59 4.52 2.72
N GLN A 275 0.61 4.90 3.53
CA GLN A 275 0.62 6.16 4.27
C GLN A 275 1.69 6.18 5.37
N ASN A 276 2.04 5.04 5.94
CA ASN A 276 3.05 4.94 7.00
C ASN A 276 4.40 5.50 6.56
N PHE A 277 4.80 5.33 5.30
CA PHE A 277 6.05 5.89 4.78
C PHE A 277 6.07 7.41 4.86
N TYR A 278 4.96 8.06 4.49
CA TYR A 278 4.84 9.53 4.56
C TYR A 278 4.78 10.00 6.01
N SER A 279 4.12 9.24 6.89
CA SER A 279 4.03 9.57 8.31
C SER A 279 5.38 9.52 9.03
N ILE A 280 6.24 8.53 8.73
CA ILE A 280 7.53 8.35 9.42
C ILE A 280 8.70 9.10 8.77
N ASN A 281 8.65 9.37 7.46
CA ASN A 281 9.76 9.96 6.70
C ASN A 281 9.56 11.46 6.40
N SER A 282 8.32 11.90 6.30
CA SER A 282 8.00 13.32 6.09
C SER A 282 6.77 13.67 6.91
N SER A 283 6.69 14.90 7.39
CA SER A 283 5.44 15.42 7.94
C SER A 283 4.39 15.71 6.85
N PHE A 284 4.68 15.33 5.62
CA PHE A 284 3.86 15.58 4.44
C PHE A 284 3.20 14.28 3.98
N MET A 285 1.89 14.19 4.17
CA MET A 285 1.04 13.20 3.52
C MET A 285 0.39 13.86 2.32
N PRO A 286 0.50 13.29 1.11
CA PRO A 286 -0.10 13.88 -0.08
C PRO A 286 -1.61 14.06 0.10
N SER A 287 -2.08 15.32 0.11
CA SER A 287 -3.51 15.60 0.10
C SER A 287 -4.11 15.31 -1.27
N ARG A 288 -5.44 15.16 -1.34
CA ARG A 288 -6.14 15.05 -2.64
C ARG A 288 -5.83 16.22 -3.58
N GLU A 289 -5.66 17.42 -3.05
CA GLU A 289 -5.30 18.59 -3.84
C GLU A 289 -3.89 18.48 -4.39
N HIS A 290 -2.94 17.99 -3.58
CA HIS A 290 -1.58 17.75 -4.03
C HIS A 290 -1.55 16.71 -5.14
N LEU A 291 -2.23 15.57 -4.94
CA LEU A 291 -2.31 14.52 -5.96
C LEU A 291 -2.92 15.04 -7.27
N ARG A 292 -3.96 15.89 -7.19
CA ARG A 292 -4.57 16.54 -8.36
C ARG A 292 -3.62 17.49 -9.08
N ALA A 293 -2.80 18.20 -8.33
CA ALA A 293 -1.88 19.18 -8.89
C ALA A 293 -0.62 18.56 -9.50
N THR A 294 -0.15 17.44 -8.96
CA THR A 294 1.16 16.86 -9.29
C THR A 294 1.10 15.47 -9.91
N ASN A 295 0.01 14.71 -9.67
CA ASN A 295 -0.08 13.28 -9.94
C ASN A 295 1.10 12.49 -9.31
N GLU A 296 1.53 12.88 -8.13
CA GLU A 296 2.62 12.23 -7.39
C GLU A 296 2.21 11.87 -5.96
N PRO A 297 2.13 10.59 -5.63
CA PRO A 297 2.31 9.42 -6.52
C PRO A 297 1.21 9.33 -7.59
N PRO A 298 1.52 8.70 -8.74
CA PRO A 298 0.50 8.48 -9.76
C PRO A 298 -0.72 7.76 -9.18
N PHE A 299 -1.91 8.21 -9.55
CA PHE A 299 -3.14 7.70 -8.93
C PHE A 299 -3.32 6.20 -9.08
N TRP A 300 -2.93 5.63 -10.22
CA TRP A 300 -2.98 4.17 -10.42
C TRP A 300 -2.09 3.40 -9.43
N LEU A 301 -0.98 3.98 -8.98
CA LEU A 301 -0.09 3.35 -8.00
C LEU A 301 -0.76 3.22 -6.63
N ASN A 302 -1.57 4.21 -6.25
CA ASN A 302 -2.31 4.17 -4.99
C ASN A 302 -3.47 3.15 -5.05
N ILE A 303 -4.30 3.23 -6.08
CA ILE A 303 -5.57 2.49 -6.14
C ILE A 303 -5.38 1.05 -6.64
N ALA A 304 -4.53 0.81 -7.64
CA ALA A 304 -4.33 -0.54 -8.14
C ALA A 304 -3.71 -1.50 -7.12
N GLY A 305 -2.97 -0.96 -6.15
CA GLY A 305 -2.47 -1.71 -5.00
C GLY A 305 -3.58 -2.34 -4.13
N GLU A 306 -4.79 -1.75 -4.11
CA GLU A 306 -5.97 -2.29 -3.42
C GLU A 306 -6.31 -3.70 -3.94
N ASN A 307 -6.47 -3.84 -5.26
CA ASN A 307 -6.78 -5.15 -5.86
C ASN A 307 -5.70 -6.19 -5.55
N LEU A 308 -4.45 -5.75 -5.58
CA LEU A 308 -3.33 -6.62 -5.29
C LEU A 308 -3.29 -7.04 -3.82
N SER A 309 -3.65 -6.16 -2.89
CA SER A 309 -3.66 -6.47 -1.45
C SER A 309 -4.65 -7.59 -1.12
N MET A 310 -5.82 -7.60 -1.77
CA MET A 310 -6.81 -8.67 -1.64
C MET A 310 -6.24 -10.02 -2.04
N VAL A 311 -5.41 -10.06 -3.11
CA VAL A 311 -4.74 -11.30 -3.52
C VAL A 311 -3.58 -11.65 -2.59
N MET A 312 -2.75 -10.70 -2.21
CA MET A 312 -1.63 -10.94 -1.29
C MET A 312 -2.08 -11.57 0.03
N HIS A 313 -3.17 -11.04 0.57
CA HIS A 313 -3.77 -11.58 1.80
C HIS A 313 -4.24 -13.03 1.63
N THR A 314 -4.78 -13.38 0.47
CA THR A 314 -5.38 -14.70 0.22
C THR A 314 -4.44 -15.69 -0.48
N ILE A 315 -3.18 -15.35 -0.73
CA ILE A 315 -2.18 -16.26 -1.36
C ILE A 315 -2.17 -17.67 -0.76
N PRO A 316 -2.28 -17.88 0.58
CA PRO A 316 -2.28 -19.23 1.13
C PRO A 316 -3.41 -20.12 0.62
N SER A 317 -4.53 -19.53 0.18
CA SER A 317 -5.73 -20.25 -0.27
C SER A 317 -6.07 -20.04 -1.74
N ASN A 318 -5.40 -19.13 -2.44
CA ASN A 318 -5.65 -18.80 -3.83
C ASN A 318 -4.72 -19.56 -4.78
N SER A 319 -5.17 -19.70 -6.01
CA SER A 319 -4.43 -20.28 -7.12
C SER A 319 -4.04 -19.21 -8.14
N ILE A 320 -3.16 -19.57 -9.07
CA ILE A 320 -2.85 -18.73 -10.23
C ILE A 320 -4.11 -18.39 -11.03
N LYS A 321 -5.10 -19.28 -11.07
CA LYS A 321 -6.38 -19.06 -11.77
C LYS A 321 -7.18 -17.93 -11.11
N ASP A 322 -7.18 -17.85 -9.78
CA ASP A 322 -7.85 -16.76 -9.04
C ASP A 322 -7.15 -15.43 -9.30
N TYR A 323 -5.81 -15.45 -9.33
CA TYR A 323 -5.02 -14.26 -9.67
C TYR A 323 -5.26 -13.77 -11.10
N GLN A 324 -5.25 -14.69 -12.08
CA GLN A 324 -5.59 -14.38 -13.47
C GLN A 324 -7.01 -13.84 -13.56
N GLY A 325 -7.97 -14.45 -12.87
CA GLY A 325 -9.37 -14.00 -12.83
C GLY A 325 -9.54 -12.58 -12.29
N MET A 326 -8.70 -12.14 -11.36
CA MET A 326 -8.70 -10.76 -10.89
C MET A 326 -8.21 -9.79 -11.99
N ILE A 327 -7.11 -10.11 -12.68
CA ILE A 327 -6.59 -9.28 -13.78
C ILE A 327 -7.62 -9.19 -14.91
N ASP A 328 -8.13 -10.34 -15.33
CA ASP A 328 -9.12 -10.43 -16.43
C ASP A 328 -10.42 -9.70 -16.06
N GLY A 329 -10.88 -9.84 -14.82
CA GLY A 329 -12.08 -9.16 -14.32
C GLY A 329 -12.01 -7.64 -14.43
N ASN A 330 -10.86 -7.03 -14.13
CA ASN A 330 -10.65 -5.60 -14.30
C ASN A 330 -10.73 -5.19 -15.80
N LEU A 331 -10.15 -5.99 -16.69
CA LEU A 331 -10.20 -5.72 -18.12
C LEU A 331 -11.60 -5.98 -18.75
N GLN A 332 -12.32 -6.99 -18.26
CA GLN A 332 -13.72 -7.23 -18.63
C GLN A 332 -14.62 -6.08 -18.17
N TRP A 333 -14.38 -5.57 -16.97
CA TRP A 333 -15.09 -4.40 -16.47
C TRP A 333 -14.84 -3.17 -17.36
N ALA A 334 -13.61 -2.98 -17.85
CA ALA A 334 -13.32 -1.93 -18.84
C ALA A 334 -14.17 -2.08 -20.12
N LYS A 335 -14.33 -3.29 -20.66
CA LYS A 335 -15.19 -3.55 -21.83
C LYS A 335 -16.65 -3.15 -21.59
N GLN A 336 -17.16 -3.42 -20.39
CA GLN A 336 -18.56 -3.14 -20.05
C GLN A 336 -18.83 -1.64 -19.84
N VAL A 337 -17.88 -0.92 -19.25
CA VAL A 337 -18.09 0.46 -18.80
C VAL A 337 -17.64 1.49 -19.84
N TYR A 338 -16.64 1.14 -20.65
CA TYR A 338 -16.04 2.02 -21.64
C TYR A 338 -15.99 1.36 -23.03
N PRO A 339 -17.07 1.46 -23.82
CA PRO A 339 -17.10 0.89 -25.18
C PRO A 339 -16.03 1.47 -26.10
N ASP A 340 -15.56 2.68 -25.81
CA ASP A 340 -14.49 3.40 -26.53
C ASP A 340 -13.08 3.13 -25.99
N PHE A 341 -12.94 2.17 -25.06
CA PHE A 341 -11.65 1.82 -24.48
C PHE A 341 -10.72 1.26 -25.55
N ASN A 342 -9.57 1.89 -25.72
CA ASN A 342 -8.59 1.56 -26.74
C ASN A 342 -7.17 1.86 -26.26
N GLN A 343 -6.17 1.52 -27.05
CA GLN A 343 -4.77 1.74 -26.71
C GLN A 343 -4.46 3.21 -26.38
N LYS A 344 -5.08 4.15 -27.11
CA LYS A 344 -4.89 5.59 -26.85
C LYS A 344 -5.43 5.99 -25.48
N SER A 345 -6.60 5.46 -25.08
CA SER A 345 -7.16 5.72 -23.74
C SER A 345 -6.24 5.22 -22.64
N ILE A 346 -5.58 4.08 -22.84
CA ILE A 346 -4.60 3.52 -21.89
C ILE A 346 -3.36 4.41 -21.84
N SER A 347 -2.79 4.77 -22.98
CA SER A 347 -1.61 5.63 -23.06
C SER A 347 -1.86 7.00 -22.45
N ASP A 348 -2.99 7.63 -22.77
CA ASP A 348 -3.40 8.91 -22.19
C ASP A 348 -3.49 8.81 -20.65
N TYR A 349 -3.98 7.68 -20.13
CA TYR A 349 -4.08 7.46 -18.69
C TYR A 349 -2.72 7.21 -18.01
N LEU A 350 -1.85 6.44 -18.65
CA LEU A 350 -0.51 6.14 -18.13
C LEU A 350 0.45 7.34 -18.21
N ASN A 351 0.17 8.31 -19.08
CA ASN A 351 0.97 9.53 -19.19
C ASN A 351 0.79 10.40 -17.94
N ILE A 352 1.75 10.32 -17.02
CA ILE A 352 1.72 11.03 -15.74
C ILE A 352 1.76 12.55 -15.87
N SER A 353 2.20 13.09 -17.00
CA SER A 353 2.18 14.53 -17.29
C SER A 353 0.81 15.04 -17.74
N ASN A 354 -0.14 14.15 -18.00
CA ASN A 354 -1.48 14.50 -18.48
C ASN A 354 -2.44 14.75 -17.33
N LEU A 355 -2.23 15.83 -16.60
CA LEU A 355 -3.02 16.20 -15.41
C LEU A 355 -4.48 16.56 -15.73
N ASN A 356 -4.77 16.99 -16.95
CA ASN A 356 -6.05 17.64 -17.29
C ASN A 356 -7.21 16.68 -17.53
N ASN A 357 -6.96 15.41 -17.84
CA ASN A 357 -8.02 14.50 -18.29
C ASN A 357 -8.59 13.59 -17.19
N TYR A 358 -7.95 13.50 -16.01
CA TYR A 358 -8.24 12.46 -15.04
C TYR A 358 -8.74 12.97 -13.70
N TRP A 359 -8.41 14.20 -13.32
CA TRP A 359 -8.71 14.72 -11.99
C TRP A 359 -9.97 15.57 -11.89
N SER A 360 -10.56 15.99 -13.01
CA SER A 360 -11.82 16.74 -13.01
C SER A 360 -13.00 15.92 -12.45
N ASP A 361 -12.90 14.59 -12.48
CA ASP A 361 -13.96 13.67 -12.09
C ASP A 361 -13.48 12.63 -11.05
N PHE A 362 -12.66 13.11 -10.10
CA PHE A 362 -12.14 12.29 -9.00
C PHE A 362 -13.24 11.98 -7.98
N ARG A 363 -14.04 10.97 -8.29
CA ARG A 363 -14.88 10.27 -7.30
C ARG A 363 -14.52 8.80 -7.38
N CYS A 364 -13.69 8.36 -6.46
CA CYS A 364 -13.12 7.01 -6.45
C CYS A 364 -14.17 5.92 -6.71
N CYS A 365 -15.35 6.02 -6.18
CA CYS A 365 -16.26 4.88 -6.10
C CYS A 365 -17.69 5.21 -6.55
N THR A 366 -17.92 6.37 -7.20
CA THR A 366 -19.23 6.71 -7.76
C THR A 366 -19.31 6.25 -9.20
N ASP A 367 -20.54 5.95 -9.68
CA ASP A 367 -20.81 5.46 -11.02
C ASP A 367 -20.26 6.34 -12.17
N ASN A 368 -19.93 7.60 -11.88
CA ASN A 368 -19.39 8.57 -12.81
C ASN A 368 -17.87 8.81 -12.71
N GLY A 369 -17.17 8.19 -11.77
CA GLY A 369 -15.74 8.41 -11.54
C GLY A 369 -14.85 7.65 -12.52
N ARG A 370 -14.65 8.18 -13.75
CA ARG A 370 -13.82 7.55 -14.79
C ARG A 370 -12.39 7.31 -14.32
N THR A 371 -11.80 8.25 -13.59
CA THR A 371 -10.40 8.18 -13.12
C THR A 371 -10.17 7.04 -12.15
N GLY A 372 -11.04 6.87 -11.14
CA GLY A 372 -10.92 5.78 -10.17
C GLY A 372 -11.09 4.41 -10.83
N LYS A 373 -12.05 4.29 -11.76
CA LYS A 373 -12.26 3.05 -12.52
C LYS A 373 -11.05 2.74 -13.41
N MET A 374 -10.47 3.73 -14.10
CA MET A 374 -9.26 3.54 -14.90
C MET A 374 -8.06 3.10 -14.06
N ALA A 375 -7.94 3.56 -12.81
CA ALA A 375 -6.87 3.12 -11.92
C ALA A 375 -6.92 1.60 -11.66
N ASN A 376 -8.12 1.04 -11.53
CA ASN A 376 -8.29 -0.41 -11.41
C ASN A 376 -8.07 -1.14 -12.75
N MET A 377 -8.69 -0.65 -13.82
CA MET A 377 -8.71 -1.30 -15.12
C MET A 377 -7.36 -1.29 -15.84
N VAL A 378 -6.58 -0.23 -15.66
CA VAL A 378 -5.25 -0.04 -16.28
C VAL A 378 -4.15 -0.25 -15.27
N GLY A 379 -4.32 0.28 -14.06
CA GLY A 379 -3.31 0.19 -13.01
C GLY A 379 -3.06 -1.24 -12.55
N THR A 380 -4.10 -2.06 -12.37
CA THR A 380 -3.91 -3.46 -11.94
C THR A 380 -3.11 -4.29 -12.94
N PRO A 381 -3.41 -4.30 -14.26
CA PRO A 381 -2.54 -4.92 -15.25
C PRO A 381 -1.12 -4.33 -15.29
N LEU A 382 -0.97 -3.02 -15.13
CA LEU A 382 0.35 -2.40 -15.04
C LEU A 382 1.15 -2.92 -13.84
N LEU A 383 0.54 -2.96 -12.66
CA LEU A 383 1.18 -3.51 -11.48
C LEU A 383 1.58 -4.97 -11.67
N ASN A 384 0.74 -5.77 -12.34
CA ASN A 384 1.06 -7.15 -12.71
C ASN A 384 2.35 -7.23 -13.57
N ILE A 385 2.51 -6.33 -14.54
CA ILE A 385 3.73 -6.21 -15.34
C ILE A 385 4.95 -5.85 -14.47
N LEU A 386 4.80 -4.87 -13.59
CA LEU A 386 5.89 -4.42 -12.72
C LEU A 386 6.33 -5.49 -11.71
N ILE A 387 5.38 -6.28 -11.18
CA ILE A 387 5.69 -7.46 -10.35
C ILE A 387 6.45 -8.49 -11.16
N ALA A 388 5.99 -8.79 -12.37
CA ALA A 388 6.65 -9.76 -13.24
C ALA A 388 8.09 -9.36 -13.55
N LEU A 389 8.39 -8.07 -13.66
CA LEU A 389 9.74 -7.55 -13.86
C LEU A 389 10.58 -7.56 -12.58
N ARG A 390 10.08 -7.09 -11.45
CA ARG A 390 10.90 -6.78 -10.25
C ARG A 390 10.43 -7.43 -8.94
N GLY A 391 9.27 -8.10 -8.93
CA GLY A 391 8.67 -8.69 -7.73
C GLY A 391 7.76 -7.74 -6.96
N PRO A 392 7.07 -8.25 -5.93
CA PRO A 392 5.98 -7.53 -5.27
C PRO A 392 6.40 -6.36 -4.39
N SER A 393 7.65 -6.30 -3.92
CA SER A 393 8.15 -5.19 -3.11
C SER A 393 8.18 -3.85 -3.87
N VAL A 394 8.15 -3.89 -5.20
CA VAL A 394 8.30 -2.70 -6.06
C VAL A 394 7.31 -1.57 -5.72
N PHE A 395 6.09 -1.92 -5.30
CA PHE A 395 5.07 -0.91 -5.00
C PHE A 395 5.42 -0.06 -3.79
N LEU A 396 5.73 -0.74 -2.68
CA LEU A 396 6.06 -0.02 -1.46
C LEU A 396 7.40 0.68 -1.59
N THR A 397 8.32 0.17 -2.42
CA THR A 397 9.56 0.88 -2.77
C THR A 397 9.26 2.23 -3.42
N PHE A 398 8.25 2.32 -4.30
CA PHE A 398 7.82 3.61 -4.83
C PHE A 398 7.36 4.56 -3.72
N HIS A 399 6.45 4.11 -2.85
CA HIS A 399 5.94 4.95 -1.77
C HIS A 399 7.02 5.36 -0.77
N GLU A 400 7.93 4.45 -0.40
CA GLU A 400 9.05 4.71 0.51
C GLU A 400 9.97 5.81 -0.04
N GLU A 401 10.39 5.68 -1.30
CA GLU A 401 11.31 6.62 -1.93
C GLU A 401 10.65 7.98 -2.24
N MET A 402 9.37 7.97 -2.61
CA MET A 402 8.61 9.19 -2.82
C MET A 402 8.32 9.92 -1.50
N ALA A 403 8.11 9.21 -0.40
CA ALA A 403 8.02 9.81 0.93
C ALA A 403 9.34 10.49 1.37
N LEU A 404 10.47 10.13 0.76
CA LEU A 404 11.76 10.81 0.91
C LEU A 404 11.95 12.00 -0.06
N GLY A 405 10.89 12.41 -0.78
CA GLY A 405 10.88 13.56 -1.67
C GLY A 405 11.37 13.31 -3.09
N LYS A 406 11.47 12.04 -3.52
CA LYS A 406 11.77 11.72 -4.93
C LYS A 406 10.50 11.76 -5.76
N SER A 407 10.60 12.23 -7.01
CA SER A 407 9.51 12.10 -7.97
C SER A 407 9.33 10.64 -8.42
N PHE A 408 8.13 10.28 -8.83
CA PHE A 408 7.83 8.95 -9.37
C PHE A 408 8.77 8.54 -10.51
N THR A 409 9.00 9.43 -11.46
CA THR A 409 9.88 9.17 -12.62
C THR A 409 11.30 8.85 -12.21
N LYS A 410 11.81 9.57 -11.21
CA LYS A 410 13.14 9.32 -10.66
C LYS A 410 13.23 7.96 -9.99
N VAL A 411 12.25 7.62 -9.15
CA VAL A 411 12.20 6.30 -8.49
C VAL A 411 12.07 5.20 -9.52
N PHE A 412 11.22 5.37 -10.53
CA PHE A 412 11.06 4.41 -11.61
C PHE A 412 12.40 4.12 -12.31
N LYS A 413 13.12 5.17 -12.67
CA LYS A 413 14.46 5.04 -13.28
C LYS A 413 15.46 4.34 -12.36
N GLU A 414 15.46 4.65 -11.07
CA GLU A 414 16.35 4.00 -10.09
C GLU A 414 16.04 2.51 -9.92
N VAL A 415 14.76 2.12 -9.96
CA VAL A 415 14.30 0.74 -9.79
C VAL A 415 14.50 -0.10 -11.05
N PHE A 416 14.18 0.47 -12.21
CA PHE A 416 14.10 -0.27 -13.46
C PHE A 416 15.28 -0.01 -14.42
N GLY A 417 16.07 1.03 -14.20
CA GLY A 417 17.21 1.42 -15.04
C GLY A 417 16.84 2.16 -16.32
N VAL A 418 15.55 2.43 -16.56
CA VAL A 418 15.03 3.10 -17.76
C VAL A 418 14.09 4.23 -17.38
N GLU A 419 13.93 5.21 -18.26
CA GLU A 419 12.97 6.30 -18.05
C GLU A 419 11.53 5.78 -18.22
N TYR A 420 10.61 6.17 -17.34
CA TYR A 420 9.21 5.76 -17.43
C TYR A 420 8.58 6.11 -18.78
N ALA A 421 8.79 7.33 -19.28
CA ALA A 421 8.27 7.80 -20.55
C ALA A 421 8.76 6.98 -21.76
N SER A 422 9.91 6.30 -21.67
CA SER A 422 10.41 5.46 -22.75
C SER A 422 9.71 4.09 -22.84
N VAL A 423 9.15 3.61 -21.73
CA VAL A 423 8.49 2.29 -21.64
C VAL A 423 6.97 2.36 -21.47
N GLU A 424 6.41 3.54 -21.18
CA GLU A 424 4.96 3.74 -21.09
C GLU A 424 4.21 3.29 -22.36
N PRO A 425 4.68 3.58 -23.60
CA PRO A 425 4.03 3.07 -24.80
C PRO A 425 4.04 1.53 -24.91
N LEU A 426 5.06 0.86 -24.38
CA LEU A 426 5.12 -0.59 -24.32
C LEU A 426 4.06 -1.14 -23.38
N PHE A 427 3.92 -0.55 -22.18
CA PHE A 427 2.87 -0.94 -21.24
C PHE A 427 1.47 -0.79 -21.84
N SER A 428 1.24 0.33 -22.52
CA SER A 428 -0.03 0.60 -23.19
C SER A 428 -0.39 -0.48 -24.23
N ARG A 429 0.58 -0.90 -25.06
CA ARG A 429 0.36 -1.96 -26.05
C ARG A 429 0.05 -3.30 -25.40
N ILE A 430 0.81 -3.68 -24.37
CA ILE A 430 0.63 -4.95 -23.67
C ILE A 430 -0.73 -5.01 -22.98
N ILE A 431 -1.12 -3.97 -22.23
CA ILE A 431 -2.41 -3.90 -21.54
C ILE A 431 -3.55 -3.95 -22.56
N TYR A 432 -3.41 -3.26 -23.68
CA TYR A 432 -4.42 -3.29 -24.75
C TYR A 432 -4.52 -4.67 -25.41
N ALA A 433 -3.40 -5.35 -25.64
CA ALA A 433 -3.40 -6.72 -26.16
C ALA A 433 -4.08 -7.70 -25.18
N GLN A 434 -3.85 -7.57 -23.88
CA GLN A 434 -4.55 -8.35 -22.84
C GLN A 434 -6.06 -8.02 -22.84
N PHE A 435 -6.42 -6.73 -22.95
CA PHE A 435 -7.82 -6.30 -23.03
C PHE A 435 -8.56 -6.92 -24.23
N LEU A 436 -7.90 -7.09 -25.37
CA LEU A 436 -8.50 -7.72 -26.54
C LEU A 436 -8.75 -9.23 -26.34
N GLN A 437 -7.97 -9.89 -25.49
CA GLN A 437 -8.06 -11.34 -25.24
C GLN A 437 -9.14 -11.72 -24.22
N VAL A 438 -9.50 -10.84 -23.28
CA VAL A 438 -10.56 -11.13 -22.31
C VAL A 438 -11.92 -11.14 -23.02
N THR A 439 -12.73 -12.15 -22.74
CA THR A 439 -14.04 -12.40 -23.37
C THR A 439 -15.19 -11.88 -22.51
#